data_62f94ea441f4392c2b6a0f48a3dbcb4f
#
_entry.id   62f94ea441f4392c2b6a0f48a3dbcb4f
#
_cell.length_a   1.000
_cell.length_b   1.000
_cell.length_c   1.000
_cell.angle_alpha   90.00
_cell.angle_beta   90.00
_cell.angle_gamma   90.00
#
_symmetry.space_group_name_H-M   'P 1'
#
loop_
_entity.id
_entity.type
_entity.pdbx_description
1 polymer ?
#
loop_
_entity_poly.entity_id
_entity_poly.type
_entity_poly.pdbx_seq_one_letter_code
_entity_poly.pdbx_strand_id
1 'polypeptide(L)'
;MRPKVSIIIPVYNGSNYMRDAIDSALNQTYENCEVIVINDGSTDNGQTEQIAKSYGDRIHYFYKENGGVATAVNLGIEKMTGDYFAWLSHDDMFTPDKIEKQILAAEAAGETEAIVHSNFEFWRVEENIRAKVNWLDQYTREQMETGCFAPVFLAIHGSTVLIHKSHFQRVGVYDTKLRATQDSEFLFRVMRGKRSVFVEDSLMISRIHREQGQQTMSCHGPEYNQMFVDFCDALSEKEKCDLAGSVCNFYYRLYLLLKYSKPAKEILEYLKEKIIATKDAECKAKGISLRNIWRQKGIKEVYIFGAGQYGKEMLLTLNNYETEIEGFIDNSVEKQGTLVNGKPCLGPEHIYKKEDALVIVAMASTEAVMEQLRQNAVCKVTTIGEIKKTFFKVLPSRIEL
;
A
#
# COMPACT_ATOMS: atom_id res chain seq x y z
N MET A 1 -35.62 -11.32 -14.07
CA MET A 1 -35.41 -12.18 -12.88
C MET A 1 -34.28 -11.56 -12.08
N ARG A 2 -34.41 -11.41 -10.77
CA ARG A 2 -33.28 -10.93 -9.94
C ARG A 2 -32.10 -11.90 -10.05
N PRO A 3 -30.84 -11.43 -10.14
CA PRO A 3 -29.68 -12.29 -10.33
C PRO A 3 -29.48 -13.24 -9.13
N LYS A 4 -28.96 -14.44 -9.38
CA LYS A 4 -28.63 -15.40 -8.32
C LYS A 4 -27.23 -15.10 -7.76
N VAL A 5 -27.06 -15.21 -6.44
CA VAL A 5 -25.77 -15.00 -5.76
C VAL A 5 -25.28 -16.29 -5.15
N SER A 6 -24.03 -16.66 -5.44
CA SER A 6 -23.34 -17.78 -4.81
C SER A 6 -22.43 -17.24 -3.71
N ILE A 7 -22.73 -17.60 -2.46
CA ILE A 7 -21.89 -17.27 -1.29
C ILE A 7 -20.95 -18.44 -1.05
N ILE A 8 -19.65 -18.25 -1.26
CA ILE A 8 -18.63 -19.27 -1.15
C ILE A 8 -17.90 -19.13 0.19
N ILE A 9 -17.88 -20.21 0.97
CA ILE A 9 -17.25 -20.28 2.29
C ILE A 9 -16.13 -21.34 2.24
N PRO A 10 -14.86 -20.94 2.00
CA PRO A 10 -13.73 -21.83 2.16
C PRO A 10 -13.46 -22.06 3.65
N VAL A 11 -13.20 -23.30 4.05
CA VAL A 11 -12.96 -23.66 5.45
C VAL A 11 -11.82 -24.67 5.59
N TYR A 12 -10.92 -24.41 6.53
CA TYR A 12 -9.90 -25.34 6.99
C TYR A 12 -9.83 -25.28 8.52
N ASN A 13 -10.11 -26.41 9.19
CA ASN A 13 -10.15 -26.51 10.67
C ASN A 13 -11.03 -25.41 11.32
N GLY A 14 -12.21 -25.17 10.74
CA GLY A 14 -13.06 -24.02 11.09
C GLY A 14 -14.16 -24.31 12.11
N SER A 15 -14.07 -25.40 12.87
CA SER A 15 -15.13 -25.84 13.79
C SER A 15 -15.50 -24.80 14.87
N ASN A 16 -14.63 -23.83 15.12
CA ASN A 16 -14.82 -22.74 16.10
C ASN A 16 -15.83 -21.66 15.63
N TYR A 17 -15.83 -21.28 14.34
CA TYR A 17 -16.58 -20.12 13.85
C TYR A 17 -17.48 -20.40 12.63
N MET A 18 -17.28 -21.50 11.89
CA MET A 18 -17.98 -21.72 10.62
C MET A 18 -19.51 -21.76 10.74
N ARG A 19 -20.06 -22.10 11.92
CA ARG A 19 -21.52 -22.07 12.13
C ARG A 19 -22.07 -20.67 11.96
N ASP A 20 -21.44 -19.68 12.59
CA ASP A 20 -21.87 -18.30 12.49
C ASP A 20 -21.76 -17.77 11.06
N ALA A 21 -20.69 -18.15 10.34
CA ALA A 21 -20.53 -17.80 8.93
C ALA A 21 -21.66 -18.40 8.07
N ILE A 22 -21.91 -19.71 8.17
CA ILE A 22 -22.97 -20.39 7.42
C ILE A 22 -24.35 -19.83 7.77
N ASP A 23 -24.64 -19.63 9.05
CA ASP A 23 -25.93 -19.07 9.50
C ASP A 23 -26.12 -17.65 8.98
N SER A 24 -25.08 -16.82 8.98
CA SER A 24 -25.15 -15.47 8.43
C SER A 24 -25.39 -15.45 6.92
N ALA A 25 -24.84 -16.41 6.18
CA ALA A 25 -25.07 -16.57 4.75
C ALA A 25 -26.48 -17.08 4.44
N LEU A 26 -27.01 -18.00 5.24
CA LEU A 26 -28.36 -18.54 5.07
C LEU A 26 -29.48 -17.57 5.48
N ASN A 27 -29.18 -16.62 6.35
CA ASN A 27 -30.14 -15.62 6.85
C ASN A 27 -30.10 -14.30 6.09
N GLN A 28 -29.64 -14.29 4.84
CA GLN A 28 -29.70 -13.08 4.01
C GLN A 28 -31.16 -12.74 3.66
N THR A 29 -31.49 -11.44 3.67
CA THR A 29 -32.80 -10.94 3.24
C THR A 29 -33.03 -11.12 1.74
N TYR A 30 -31.95 -11.25 0.97
CA TYR A 30 -32.01 -11.56 -0.45
C TYR A 30 -32.21 -13.05 -0.68
N GLU A 31 -33.40 -13.46 -1.11
CA GLU A 31 -33.81 -14.87 -1.18
C GLU A 31 -33.08 -15.69 -2.25
N ASN A 32 -32.64 -15.07 -3.37
CA ASN A 32 -32.02 -15.81 -4.49
C ASN A 32 -30.53 -16.03 -4.28
N CYS A 33 -30.18 -16.70 -3.16
CA CYS A 33 -28.85 -17.08 -2.78
C CYS A 33 -28.67 -18.61 -2.76
N GLU A 34 -27.44 -19.06 -3.01
CA GLU A 34 -26.96 -20.39 -2.65
C GLU A 34 -25.71 -20.26 -1.78
N VAL A 35 -25.52 -21.18 -0.85
CA VAL A 35 -24.34 -21.23 0.03
C VAL A 35 -23.53 -22.47 -0.31
N ILE A 36 -22.25 -22.24 -0.65
CA ILE A 36 -21.31 -23.29 -1.07
C ILE A 36 -20.17 -23.32 -0.04
N VAL A 37 -20.06 -24.44 0.67
CA VAL A 37 -19.02 -24.65 1.68
C VAL A 37 -17.95 -25.59 1.11
N ILE A 38 -16.71 -25.12 1.06
CA ILE A 38 -15.57 -25.90 0.56
C ILE A 38 -14.63 -26.23 1.73
N ASN A 39 -14.62 -27.49 2.12
CA ASN A 39 -13.68 -28.01 3.12
C ASN A 39 -12.32 -28.29 2.45
N ASP A 40 -11.32 -27.49 2.76
CA ASP A 40 -9.96 -27.58 2.21
C ASP A 40 -9.10 -28.60 3.00
N GLY A 41 -9.61 -29.82 3.16
CA GLY A 41 -8.87 -30.92 3.77
C GLY A 41 -8.64 -30.76 5.27
N SER A 42 -9.66 -30.35 6.02
CA SER A 42 -9.58 -30.19 7.48
C SER A 42 -9.10 -31.46 8.18
N THR A 43 -8.26 -31.28 9.21
CA THR A 43 -7.63 -32.34 10.01
C THR A 43 -8.06 -32.33 11.48
N ASP A 44 -9.18 -31.70 11.78
CA ASP A 44 -9.76 -31.50 13.13
C ASP A 44 -10.65 -32.67 13.60
N ASN A 45 -10.25 -33.90 13.30
CA ASN A 45 -10.99 -35.14 13.63
C ASN A 45 -12.42 -35.14 13.10
N GLY A 46 -12.66 -34.50 11.93
CA GLY A 46 -13.92 -34.47 11.25
C GLY A 46 -14.95 -33.48 11.81
N GLN A 47 -14.58 -32.60 12.75
CA GLN A 47 -15.51 -31.64 13.34
C GLN A 47 -16.03 -30.64 12.31
N THR A 48 -15.16 -30.08 11.47
CA THR A 48 -15.56 -29.20 10.35
C THR A 48 -16.55 -29.88 9.42
N GLU A 49 -16.28 -31.14 9.01
CA GLU A 49 -17.16 -31.88 8.14
C GLU A 49 -18.51 -32.17 8.80
N GLN A 50 -18.50 -32.59 10.07
CA GLN A 50 -19.72 -32.89 10.83
C GLN A 50 -20.61 -31.65 10.92
N ILE A 51 -20.02 -30.47 11.18
CA ILE A 51 -20.75 -29.20 11.20
C ILE A 51 -21.38 -28.93 9.84
N ALA A 52 -20.60 -28.99 8.74
CA ALA A 52 -21.13 -28.73 7.40
C ALA A 52 -22.28 -29.69 7.06
N LYS A 53 -22.11 -30.99 7.28
CA LYS A 53 -23.13 -31.99 7.02
C LYS A 53 -24.41 -31.82 7.85
N SER A 54 -24.35 -31.19 9.02
CA SER A 54 -25.52 -30.93 9.85
C SER A 54 -26.52 -29.93 9.23
N TYR A 55 -26.10 -29.19 8.20
CA TYR A 55 -26.98 -28.25 7.48
C TYR A 55 -27.81 -28.92 6.40
N GLY A 56 -27.47 -30.17 5.99
CA GLY A 56 -28.20 -30.91 4.97
C GLY A 56 -28.27 -30.16 3.65
N ASP A 57 -29.43 -30.16 3.03
CA ASP A 57 -29.67 -29.58 1.70
C ASP A 57 -29.73 -28.04 1.69
N ARG A 58 -29.55 -27.39 2.85
CA ARG A 58 -29.50 -25.91 2.94
C ARG A 58 -28.22 -25.34 2.37
N ILE A 59 -27.15 -26.15 2.24
CA ILE A 59 -25.85 -25.76 1.68
C ILE A 59 -25.38 -26.79 0.67
N HIS A 60 -24.52 -26.36 -0.24
CA HIS A 60 -23.77 -27.27 -1.12
C HIS A 60 -22.38 -27.49 -0.49
N TYR A 61 -22.14 -28.69 0.03
CA TYR A 61 -20.87 -29.05 0.68
C TYR A 61 -19.96 -29.83 -0.26
N PHE A 62 -18.70 -29.42 -0.36
CA PHE A 62 -17.65 -30.08 -1.09
C PHE A 62 -16.39 -30.23 -0.22
N TYR A 63 -15.75 -31.41 -0.36
CA TYR A 63 -14.45 -31.70 0.24
C TYR A 63 -13.36 -31.77 -0.83
N LYS A 64 -12.16 -31.26 -0.52
CA LYS A 64 -10.96 -31.43 -1.33
C LYS A 64 -9.75 -31.65 -0.43
N GLU A 65 -8.68 -32.24 -0.97
CA GLU A 65 -7.38 -32.23 -0.27
C GLU A 65 -6.88 -30.81 -0.06
N ASN A 66 -6.16 -30.59 1.07
CA ASN A 66 -5.67 -29.24 1.40
C ASN A 66 -4.75 -28.70 0.32
N GLY A 67 -5.09 -27.55 -0.20
CA GLY A 67 -4.31 -26.80 -1.21
C GLY A 67 -4.23 -25.32 -0.90
N GLY A 68 -4.82 -24.88 0.19
CA GLY A 68 -4.91 -23.47 0.59
C GLY A 68 -6.14 -22.76 0.07
N VAL A 69 -6.46 -21.63 0.70
CA VAL A 69 -7.70 -20.88 0.52
C VAL A 69 -7.99 -20.54 -0.95
N ALA A 70 -6.98 -20.16 -1.75
CA ALA A 70 -7.15 -19.89 -3.18
C ALA A 70 -7.71 -21.08 -3.94
N THR A 71 -7.22 -22.30 -3.66
CA THR A 71 -7.71 -23.53 -4.32
C THR A 71 -9.15 -23.86 -3.91
N ALA A 72 -9.50 -23.60 -2.65
CA ALA A 72 -10.86 -23.81 -2.16
C ALA A 72 -11.85 -22.81 -2.76
N VAL A 73 -11.48 -21.51 -2.81
CA VAL A 73 -12.32 -20.49 -3.45
C VAL A 73 -12.49 -20.79 -4.94
N ASN A 74 -11.42 -21.20 -5.64
CA ASN A 74 -11.48 -21.57 -7.05
C ASN A 74 -12.43 -22.76 -7.31
N LEU A 75 -12.41 -23.77 -6.45
CA LEU A 75 -13.39 -24.86 -6.53
C LEU A 75 -14.81 -24.34 -6.31
N GLY A 76 -15.01 -23.42 -5.36
CA GLY A 76 -16.30 -22.77 -5.16
C GLY A 76 -16.78 -22.01 -6.39
N ILE A 77 -15.88 -21.26 -7.07
CA ILE A 77 -16.17 -20.57 -8.33
C ILE A 77 -16.53 -21.58 -9.45
N GLU A 78 -15.88 -22.73 -9.50
CA GLU A 78 -16.24 -23.80 -10.45
C GLU A 78 -17.65 -24.37 -10.20
N LYS A 79 -18.04 -24.48 -8.93
CA LYS A 79 -19.33 -25.08 -8.51
C LYS A 79 -20.47 -24.07 -8.45
N MET A 80 -20.19 -22.75 -8.49
CA MET A 80 -21.23 -21.74 -8.43
C MET A 80 -22.19 -21.79 -9.61
N THR A 81 -23.47 -21.59 -9.33
CA THR A 81 -24.52 -21.47 -10.36
C THR A 81 -25.09 -20.06 -10.46
N GLY A 82 -24.72 -19.19 -9.53
CA GLY A 82 -25.15 -17.80 -9.49
C GLY A 82 -24.52 -16.92 -10.57
N ASP A 83 -25.11 -15.74 -10.74
CA ASP A 83 -24.59 -14.69 -11.61
C ASP A 83 -23.51 -13.87 -10.90
N TYR A 84 -23.62 -13.79 -9.57
CA TYR A 84 -22.69 -13.08 -8.70
C TYR A 84 -22.01 -14.01 -7.70
N PHE A 85 -20.76 -13.71 -7.44
CA PHE A 85 -19.90 -14.33 -6.45
C PHE A 85 -19.78 -13.44 -5.22
N ALA A 86 -19.92 -14.01 -4.03
CA ALA A 86 -19.56 -13.38 -2.76
C ALA A 86 -18.67 -14.36 -1.96
N TRP A 87 -17.53 -13.89 -1.47
CA TRP A 87 -16.67 -14.67 -0.57
C TRP A 87 -16.98 -14.34 0.88
N LEU A 88 -17.16 -15.35 1.70
CA LEU A 88 -17.25 -15.23 3.15
C LEU A 88 -16.20 -16.13 3.80
N SER A 89 -15.24 -15.57 4.52
CA SER A 89 -14.31 -16.36 5.34
C SER A 89 -15.07 -17.11 6.43
N HIS A 90 -14.64 -18.32 6.77
CA HIS A 90 -15.35 -19.16 7.75
C HIS A 90 -15.37 -18.58 9.17
N ASP A 91 -14.53 -17.60 9.46
CA ASP A 91 -14.43 -16.89 10.73
C ASP A 91 -15.14 -15.52 10.76
N ASP A 92 -15.68 -15.06 9.62
CA ASP A 92 -16.40 -13.80 9.46
C ASP A 92 -17.92 -13.99 9.42
N MET A 93 -18.67 -12.90 9.40
CA MET A 93 -20.13 -12.91 9.27
C MET A 93 -20.62 -11.82 8.33
N PHE A 94 -21.63 -12.09 7.53
CA PHE A 94 -22.39 -11.07 6.81
C PHE A 94 -23.48 -10.44 7.70
N THR A 95 -23.80 -9.16 7.46
CA THR A 95 -25.05 -8.60 7.96
C THR A 95 -26.22 -9.17 7.16
N PRO A 96 -27.43 -9.25 7.75
CA PRO A 96 -28.58 -9.88 7.07
C PRO A 96 -28.93 -9.23 5.72
N ASP A 97 -28.64 -7.97 5.55
CA ASP A 97 -29.02 -7.14 4.39
C ASP A 97 -27.87 -6.92 3.38
N LYS A 98 -26.73 -7.62 3.55
CA LYS A 98 -25.54 -7.38 2.72
C LYS A 98 -25.83 -7.59 1.24
N ILE A 99 -26.29 -8.78 0.88
CA ILE A 99 -26.49 -9.13 -0.54
C ILE A 99 -27.57 -8.25 -1.16
N GLU A 100 -28.65 -8.00 -0.45
CA GLU A 100 -29.74 -7.14 -0.95
C GLU A 100 -29.26 -5.73 -1.23
N LYS A 101 -28.55 -5.08 -0.28
CA LYS A 101 -28.02 -3.72 -0.45
C LYS A 101 -27.02 -3.65 -1.61
N GLN A 102 -26.18 -4.64 -1.76
CA GLN A 102 -25.18 -4.65 -2.85
C GLN A 102 -25.84 -4.84 -4.22
N ILE A 103 -26.85 -5.72 -4.34
CA ILE A 103 -27.60 -5.88 -5.59
C ILE A 103 -28.37 -4.60 -5.93
N LEU A 104 -29.06 -3.97 -4.96
CA LEU A 104 -29.76 -2.72 -5.17
C LEU A 104 -28.81 -1.59 -5.59
N ALA A 105 -27.61 -1.54 -5.02
CA ALA A 105 -26.61 -0.55 -5.41
C ALA A 105 -26.10 -0.75 -6.84
N ALA A 106 -25.89 -2.01 -7.27
CA ALA A 106 -25.54 -2.34 -8.66
C ALA A 106 -26.66 -1.95 -9.64
N GLU A 107 -27.91 -2.29 -9.31
CA GLU A 107 -29.09 -1.90 -10.09
C GLU A 107 -29.25 -0.37 -10.21
N ALA A 108 -29.07 0.35 -9.10
CA ALA A 108 -29.14 1.82 -9.07
C ALA A 108 -28.04 2.50 -9.89
N ALA A 109 -26.86 1.87 -9.97
CA ALA A 109 -25.75 2.34 -10.81
C ALA A 109 -25.93 1.97 -12.30
N GLY A 110 -26.93 1.17 -12.66
CA GLY A 110 -27.15 0.66 -14.01
C GLY A 110 -26.10 -0.36 -14.47
N GLU A 111 -25.37 -0.95 -13.54
CA GLU A 111 -24.24 -1.85 -13.81
C GLU A 111 -24.68 -3.32 -13.72
N THR A 112 -24.86 -3.98 -14.88
CA THR A 112 -25.28 -5.39 -14.94
C THR A 112 -24.17 -6.38 -14.62
N GLU A 113 -22.92 -5.97 -14.78
CA GLU A 113 -21.71 -6.76 -14.48
C GLU A 113 -20.89 -6.07 -13.38
N ALA A 114 -21.57 -5.67 -12.29
CA ALA A 114 -20.96 -4.87 -11.26
C ALA A 114 -19.87 -5.61 -10.46
N ILE A 115 -18.90 -4.82 -10.00
CA ILE A 115 -18.04 -5.12 -8.86
C ILE A 115 -18.52 -4.18 -7.74
N VAL A 116 -19.08 -4.74 -6.68
CA VAL A 116 -19.58 -3.97 -5.54
C VAL A 116 -18.75 -4.28 -4.31
N HIS A 117 -18.43 -3.28 -3.50
CA HIS A 117 -17.77 -3.45 -2.22
C HIS A 117 -18.32 -2.49 -1.18
N SER A 118 -18.03 -2.74 0.10
CA SER A 118 -18.63 -1.98 1.19
C SER A 118 -17.65 -1.71 2.32
N ASN A 119 -18.07 -0.87 3.28
CA ASN A 119 -17.47 -0.82 4.58
C ASN A 119 -17.72 -2.11 5.36
N PHE A 120 -17.02 -2.28 6.48
CA PHE A 120 -17.15 -3.42 7.37
C PHE A 120 -16.93 -3.01 8.82
N GLU A 121 -17.22 -3.92 9.74
CA GLU A 121 -16.90 -3.83 11.15
C GLU A 121 -15.86 -4.90 11.48
N PHE A 122 -14.82 -4.57 12.24
CA PHE A 122 -13.98 -5.60 12.81
C PHE A 122 -14.35 -5.87 14.29
N TRP A 123 -14.18 -7.12 14.69
CA TRP A 123 -14.42 -7.59 16.04
C TRP A 123 -13.20 -8.34 16.57
N ARG A 124 -12.45 -7.70 17.49
CA ARG A 124 -11.38 -8.36 18.24
C ARG A 124 -12.02 -9.22 19.33
N VAL A 125 -11.97 -10.53 19.10
CA VAL A 125 -12.74 -11.47 19.90
C VAL A 125 -12.25 -11.53 21.35
N GLU A 126 -10.94 -11.62 21.56
CA GLU A 126 -10.34 -11.74 22.89
C GLU A 126 -10.57 -10.51 23.76
N GLU A 127 -10.58 -9.32 23.19
CA GLU A 127 -10.78 -8.05 23.90
C GLU A 127 -12.26 -7.64 23.92
N ASN A 128 -13.10 -8.31 23.16
CA ASN A 128 -14.50 -7.96 22.90
C ASN A 128 -14.68 -6.51 22.41
N ILE A 129 -13.74 -6.05 21.55
CA ILE A 129 -13.77 -4.70 20.97
C ILE A 129 -14.29 -4.78 19.53
N ARG A 130 -15.29 -3.95 19.23
CA ARG A 130 -15.82 -3.78 17.88
C ARG A 130 -15.61 -2.35 17.40
N ALA A 131 -15.24 -2.18 16.13
CA ALA A 131 -15.12 -0.87 15.52
C ALA A 131 -15.48 -0.93 14.02
N LYS A 132 -16.28 0.03 13.57
CA LYS A 132 -16.62 0.20 12.16
C LYS A 132 -15.46 0.83 11.43
N VAL A 133 -15.17 0.30 10.25
CA VAL A 133 -14.27 0.92 9.28
C VAL A 133 -15.14 1.71 8.31
N ASN A 134 -14.93 3.02 8.26
CA ASN A 134 -15.56 3.90 7.29
C ASN A 134 -14.47 4.49 6.38
N TRP A 135 -14.39 3.98 5.18
CA TRP A 135 -13.37 4.42 4.23
C TRP A 135 -13.53 5.88 3.78
N LEU A 136 -14.74 6.44 3.84
CA LEU A 136 -14.97 7.85 3.48
C LEU A 136 -14.40 8.85 4.50
N ASP A 137 -13.96 8.40 5.67
CA ASP A 137 -13.20 9.24 6.60
C ASP A 137 -11.78 9.56 6.08
N GLN A 138 -11.27 8.75 5.14
CA GLN A 138 -9.91 8.86 4.61
C GLN A 138 -9.87 9.11 3.10
N TYR A 139 -10.86 8.64 2.36
CA TYR A 139 -10.91 8.65 0.89
C TYR A 139 -12.24 9.21 0.39
N THR A 140 -12.24 9.74 -0.82
CA THR A 140 -13.49 10.15 -1.46
C THR A 140 -14.22 8.95 -2.06
N ARG A 141 -15.54 9.06 -2.26
CA ARG A 141 -16.34 8.05 -2.97
C ARG A 141 -15.75 7.76 -4.37
N GLU A 142 -15.36 8.80 -5.10
CA GLU A 142 -14.76 8.63 -6.41
C GLU A 142 -13.48 7.80 -6.38
N GLN A 143 -12.62 8.01 -5.37
CA GLN A 143 -11.42 7.18 -5.18
C GLN A 143 -11.80 5.72 -4.91
N MET A 144 -12.78 5.48 -4.04
CA MET A 144 -13.23 4.12 -3.72
C MET A 144 -13.80 3.38 -4.93
N GLU A 145 -14.44 4.08 -5.86
CA GLU A 145 -15.06 3.52 -7.06
C GLU A 145 -14.13 3.49 -8.28
N THR A 146 -12.93 4.07 -8.20
CA THR A 146 -12.03 4.22 -9.34
C THR A 146 -11.01 3.09 -9.42
N GLY A 147 -11.13 2.24 -10.45
CA GLY A 147 -10.13 1.24 -10.81
C GLY A 147 -9.68 0.39 -9.63
N CYS A 148 -8.39 0.13 -9.56
CA CYS A 148 -7.77 -0.63 -8.47
C CYS A 148 -7.34 0.23 -7.27
N PHE A 149 -7.94 1.42 -7.07
CA PHE A 149 -7.60 2.29 -5.93
C PHE A 149 -7.74 1.54 -4.59
N ALA A 150 -8.91 0.96 -4.35
CA ALA A 150 -9.22 0.31 -3.09
C ALA A 150 -8.24 -0.85 -2.75
N PRO A 151 -7.94 -1.82 -3.63
CA PRO A 151 -6.94 -2.85 -3.34
C PRO A 151 -5.50 -2.31 -3.23
N VAL A 152 -5.10 -1.33 -4.04
CA VAL A 152 -3.75 -0.75 -3.99
C VAL A 152 -3.50 -0.03 -2.66
N PHE A 153 -4.49 0.69 -2.15
CA PHE A 153 -4.37 1.42 -0.88
C PHE A 153 -4.97 0.68 0.32
N LEU A 154 -5.18 -0.64 0.22
CA LEU A 154 -5.72 -1.50 1.28
C LEU A 154 -7.06 -1.00 1.85
N ALA A 155 -7.85 -0.33 1.03
CA ALA A 155 -9.16 0.23 1.40
C ALA A 155 -10.32 -0.73 1.07
N ILE A 156 -10.07 -2.03 1.12
CA ILE A 156 -11.05 -3.07 0.83
C ILE A 156 -10.74 -4.34 1.62
N HIS A 157 -11.75 -5.09 1.99
CA HIS A 157 -11.62 -6.42 2.58
C HIS A 157 -12.22 -7.46 1.65
N GLY A 158 -11.57 -8.62 1.46
CA GLY A 158 -11.99 -9.64 0.52
C GLY A 158 -13.45 -10.10 0.67
N SER A 159 -13.92 -10.25 1.91
CA SER A 159 -15.31 -10.67 2.18
C SER A 159 -16.36 -9.53 2.01
N THR A 160 -15.94 -8.29 1.72
CA THR A 160 -16.90 -7.21 1.43
C THR A 160 -17.41 -7.21 0.00
N VAL A 161 -16.78 -7.96 -0.90
CA VAL A 161 -17.04 -7.87 -2.35
C VAL A 161 -18.24 -8.70 -2.79
N LEU A 162 -18.88 -8.20 -3.86
CA LEU A 162 -19.84 -8.92 -4.71
C LEU A 162 -19.38 -8.72 -6.15
N ILE A 163 -19.09 -9.79 -6.88
CA ILE A 163 -18.44 -9.76 -8.20
C ILE A 163 -19.25 -10.54 -9.21
N HIS A 164 -19.64 -9.91 -10.33
CA HIS A 164 -20.31 -10.62 -11.41
C HIS A 164 -19.38 -11.65 -12.06
N LYS A 165 -19.90 -12.85 -12.38
CA LYS A 165 -19.12 -14.00 -12.88
C LYS A 165 -18.34 -13.73 -14.17
N SER A 166 -18.75 -12.77 -15.00
CA SER A 166 -18.03 -12.41 -16.23
C SER A 166 -16.60 -11.94 -15.95
N HIS A 167 -16.33 -11.44 -14.75
CA HIS A 167 -14.99 -11.01 -14.38
C HIS A 167 -14.00 -12.16 -14.22
N PHE A 168 -14.44 -13.35 -13.83
CA PHE A 168 -13.57 -14.54 -13.83
C PHE A 168 -13.16 -14.97 -15.23
N GLN A 169 -14.02 -14.75 -16.23
CA GLN A 169 -13.66 -14.99 -17.63
C GLN A 169 -12.64 -13.96 -18.14
N ARG A 170 -12.72 -12.72 -17.65
CA ARG A 170 -11.86 -11.60 -18.06
C ARG A 170 -10.46 -11.67 -17.48
N VAL A 171 -10.31 -11.99 -16.19
CA VAL A 171 -9.03 -11.92 -15.47
C VAL A 171 -8.56 -13.25 -14.90
N GLY A 172 -9.33 -14.32 -15.06
CA GLY A 172 -9.07 -15.62 -14.42
C GLY A 172 -9.53 -15.64 -12.96
N VAL A 173 -9.13 -16.69 -12.26
CA VAL A 173 -9.48 -16.95 -10.86
C VAL A 173 -8.30 -16.62 -9.93
N TYR A 174 -8.37 -16.99 -8.66
CA TYR A 174 -7.32 -16.74 -7.66
C TYR A 174 -6.02 -17.48 -7.98
N ASP A 175 -4.87 -16.85 -7.82
CA ASP A 175 -3.56 -17.50 -8.00
C ASP A 175 -3.28 -18.45 -6.84
N THR A 176 -3.20 -19.74 -7.15
CA THR A 176 -2.98 -20.81 -6.18
C THR A 176 -1.54 -20.87 -5.64
N LYS A 177 -0.61 -20.13 -6.21
CA LYS A 177 0.76 -20.00 -5.71
C LYS A 177 0.83 -19.06 -4.49
N LEU A 178 -0.11 -18.13 -4.38
CA LEU A 178 -0.19 -17.21 -3.26
C LEU A 178 -0.94 -17.85 -2.09
N ARG A 179 -0.37 -17.75 -0.90
CA ARG A 179 -0.91 -18.37 0.31
C ARG A 179 -1.54 -17.37 1.28
N ALA A 180 -1.10 -16.12 1.23
CA ALA A 180 -1.46 -15.07 2.19
C ALA A 180 -2.00 -13.78 1.54
N THR A 181 -1.72 -13.52 0.27
CA THR A 181 -2.08 -12.27 -0.44
C THR A 181 -2.95 -12.49 -1.67
N GLN A 182 -3.47 -13.70 -1.85
CA GLN A 182 -4.26 -14.12 -3.02
C GLN A 182 -5.52 -13.27 -3.25
N ASP A 183 -6.14 -12.79 -2.18
CA ASP A 183 -7.33 -11.93 -2.25
C ASP A 183 -6.99 -10.52 -2.75
N SER A 184 -5.96 -9.91 -2.20
CA SER A 184 -5.51 -8.57 -2.60
C SER A 184 -5.00 -8.56 -4.05
N GLU A 185 -4.25 -9.59 -4.45
CA GLU A 185 -3.80 -9.79 -5.84
C GLU A 185 -4.99 -9.92 -6.80
N PHE A 186 -5.95 -10.78 -6.47
CA PHE A 186 -7.14 -10.98 -7.30
C PHE A 186 -7.98 -9.70 -7.40
N LEU A 187 -8.20 -9.00 -6.29
CA LEU A 187 -8.93 -7.73 -6.28
C LEU A 187 -8.23 -6.65 -7.10
N PHE A 188 -6.90 -6.58 -7.06
CA PHE A 188 -6.15 -5.70 -7.95
C PHE A 188 -6.42 -6.00 -9.43
N ARG A 189 -6.34 -7.26 -9.86
CA ARG A 189 -6.61 -7.65 -11.26
C ARG A 189 -8.06 -7.38 -11.67
N VAL A 190 -9.02 -7.74 -10.83
CA VAL A 190 -10.44 -7.64 -11.17
C VAL A 190 -10.93 -6.20 -11.21
N MET A 191 -10.40 -5.33 -10.35
CA MET A 191 -10.82 -3.92 -10.30
C MET A 191 -10.03 -3.02 -11.26
N ARG A 192 -8.83 -3.43 -11.70
CA ARG A 192 -8.00 -2.61 -12.60
C ARG A 192 -8.73 -2.30 -13.90
N GLY A 193 -8.79 -1.01 -14.25
CA GLY A 193 -9.44 -0.51 -15.45
C GLY A 193 -10.98 -0.63 -15.45
N LYS A 194 -11.58 -0.90 -14.29
CA LYS A 194 -13.04 -0.94 -14.10
C LYS A 194 -13.48 0.06 -13.05
N ARG A 195 -14.69 0.55 -13.18
CA ARG A 195 -15.36 1.25 -12.10
C ARG A 195 -16.05 0.22 -11.20
N SER A 196 -16.04 0.44 -9.90
CA SER A 196 -16.79 -0.35 -8.93
C SER A 196 -17.90 0.49 -8.31
N VAL A 197 -18.80 -0.16 -7.59
CA VAL A 197 -19.87 0.48 -6.82
C VAL A 197 -19.51 0.36 -5.33
N PHE A 198 -19.43 1.49 -4.64
CA PHE A 198 -19.15 1.51 -3.21
C PHE A 198 -20.40 1.74 -2.37
N VAL A 199 -20.65 0.84 -1.43
CA VAL A 199 -21.76 0.92 -0.46
C VAL A 199 -21.20 1.36 0.89
N GLU A 200 -21.72 2.47 1.45
CA GLU A 200 -21.21 3.05 2.71
C GLU A 200 -21.57 2.24 3.96
N ASP A 201 -22.57 1.37 3.88
CA ASP A 201 -22.96 0.52 5.01
C ASP A 201 -21.83 -0.45 5.37
N SER A 202 -21.68 -0.74 6.68
CA SER A 202 -20.86 -1.84 7.17
C SER A 202 -21.66 -3.14 7.01
N LEU A 203 -21.36 -3.90 5.94
CA LEU A 203 -22.17 -5.05 5.53
C LEU A 203 -21.58 -6.40 5.96
N MET A 204 -20.50 -6.37 6.71
CA MET A 204 -19.78 -7.57 7.14
C MET A 204 -19.08 -7.30 8.48
N ILE A 205 -18.93 -8.33 9.29
CA ILE A 205 -18.17 -8.33 10.54
C ILE A 205 -16.96 -9.25 10.35
N SER A 206 -15.77 -8.67 10.36
CA SER A 206 -14.50 -9.41 10.32
C SER A 206 -14.03 -9.70 11.74
N ARG A 207 -13.87 -10.98 12.07
CA ARG A 207 -13.26 -11.37 13.34
C ARG A 207 -11.76 -11.28 13.27
N ILE A 208 -11.16 -10.81 14.36
CA ILE A 208 -9.72 -10.81 14.58
C ILE A 208 -9.47 -11.70 15.80
N HIS A 209 -8.75 -12.80 15.58
CA HIS A 209 -8.42 -13.78 16.62
C HIS A 209 -7.02 -14.38 16.40
N ARG A 210 -6.46 -15.01 17.44
CA ARG A 210 -5.03 -15.45 17.43
C ARG A 210 -4.71 -16.55 16.42
N GLU A 211 -5.70 -17.32 15.99
CA GLU A 211 -5.51 -18.45 15.07
C GLU A 211 -5.62 -18.04 13.59
N GLN A 212 -5.82 -16.76 13.28
CA GLN A 212 -5.92 -16.29 11.90
C GLN A 212 -4.63 -16.51 11.11
N GLY A 213 -4.78 -16.92 9.85
CA GLY A 213 -3.66 -17.21 8.95
C GLY A 213 -2.68 -16.04 8.78
N GLN A 214 -3.15 -14.80 8.75
CA GLN A 214 -2.29 -13.61 8.66
C GLN A 214 -1.30 -13.48 9.81
N GLN A 215 -1.64 -13.99 11.00
CA GLN A 215 -0.79 -13.94 12.19
C GLN A 215 0.18 -15.11 12.28
N THR A 216 -0.13 -16.23 11.63
CA THR A 216 0.58 -17.50 11.78
C THR A 216 1.43 -17.90 10.58
N MET A 217 1.16 -17.37 9.38
CA MET A 217 1.86 -17.75 8.15
C MET A 217 3.20 -17.02 8.00
N SER A 218 4.29 -17.77 7.95
CA SER A 218 5.65 -17.22 7.73
C SER A 218 5.85 -16.61 6.34
N CYS A 219 5.09 -17.05 5.34
CA CYS A 219 5.15 -16.51 3.98
C CYS A 219 4.47 -15.14 3.83
N HIS A 220 3.68 -14.69 4.81
CA HIS A 220 2.92 -13.44 4.70
C HIS A 220 3.82 -12.22 4.42
N GLY A 221 4.93 -12.06 5.13
CA GLY A 221 5.83 -10.93 4.94
C GLY A 221 6.45 -10.87 3.53
N PRO A 222 7.10 -11.91 3.04
CA PRO A 222 7.64 -11.97 1.68
C PRO A 222 6.57 -11.76 0.59
N GLU A 223 5.43 -12.46 0.66
CA GLU A 223 4.33 -12.28 -0.31
C GLU A 223 3.78 -10.85 -0.29
N TYR A 224 3.63 -10.26 0.90
CA TYR A 224 3.14 -8.89 1.07
C TYR A 224 4.06 -7.85 0.43
N ASN A 225 5.38 -7.97 0.63
CA ASN A 225 6.35 -7.08 0.00
C ASN A 225 6.34 -7.24 -1.53
N GLN A 226 6.37 -8.47 -2.03
CA GLN A 226 6.36 -8.75 -3.46
C GLN A 226 5.07 -8.25 -4.14
N MET A 227 3.92 -8.46 -3.52
CA MET A 227 2.63 -7.97 -4.01
C MET A 227 2.64 -6.46 -4.30
N PHE A 228 3.19 -5.65 -3.40
CA PHE A 228 3.26 -4.21 -3.64
C PHE A 228 4.27 -3.82 -4.72
N VAL A 229 5.38 -4.54 -4.85
CA VAL A 229 6.31 -4.38 -5.99
C VAL A 229 5.56 -4.67 -7.28
N ASP A 230 4.85 -5.80 -7.35
CA ASP A 230 4.08 -6.22 -8.52
C ASP A 230 2.99 -5.20 -8.89
N PHE A 231 2.27 -4.64 -7.91
CA PHE A 231 1.30 -3.57 -8.13
C PHE A 231 1.98 -2.31 -8.71
N CYS A 232 3.10 -1.92 -8.13
CA CYS A 232 3.87 -0.77 -8.61
C CYS A 232 4.38 -0.97 -10.05
N ASP A 233 4.87 -2.15 -10.39
CA ASP A 233 5.43 -2.44 -11.71
C ASP A 233 4.34 -2.68 -12.77
N ALA A 234 3.20 -3.25 -12.39
CA ALA A 234 2.08 -3.47 -13.30
C ALA A 234 1.37 -2.17 -13.71
N LEU A 235 1.30 -1.16 -12.85
CA LEU A 235 0.61 0.10 -13.13
C LEU A 235 1.47 0.99 -14.04
N SER A 236 0.86 1.49 -15.11
CA SER A 236 1.45 2.55 -15.96
C SER A 236 1.58 3.87 -15.19
N GLU A 237 2.42 4.78 -15.67
CA GLU A 237 2.53 6.14 -15.10
C GLU A 237 1.20 6.88 -15.12
N LYS A 238 0.40 6.69 -16.19
CA LYS A 238 -0.94 7.27 -16.28
C LYS A 238 -1.85 6.77 -15.17
N GLU A 239 -1.91 5.44 -14.95
CA GLU A 239 -2.72 4.86 -13.86
C GLU A 239 -2.26 5.36 -12.48
N LYS A 240 -0.95 5.46 -12.23
CA LYS A 240 -0.41 6.03 -10.99
C LYS A 240 -0.82 7.49 -10.81
N CYS A 241 -0.82 8.29 -11.88
CA CYS A 241 -1.31 9.67 -11.86
C CYS A 241 -2.82 9.72 -11.59
N ASP A 242 -3.61 8.87 -12.23
CA ASP A 242 -5.06 8.79 -12.03
C ASP A 242 -5.41 8.41 -10.57
N LEU A 243 -4.62 7.51 -9.95
CA LEU A 243 -4.82 7.08 -8.56
C LEU A 243 -4.36 8.10 -7.50
N ALA A 244 -3.35 8.91 -7.80
CA ALA A 244 -2.69 9.72 -6.77
C ALA A 244 -2.29 11.15 -7.21
N GLY A 245 -2.65 11.58 -8.41
CA GLY A 245 -2.36 12.91 -8.95
C GLY A 245 -0.96 13.06 -9.57
N SER A 246 0.04 12.27 -9.14
CA SER A 246 1.35 12.15 -9.78
C SER A 246 2.01 10.82 -9.44
N VAL A 247 3.01 10.42 -10.25
CA VAL A 247 3.77 9.18 -10.04
C VAL A 247 4.53 9.25 -8.70
N CYS A 248 5.15 10.37 -8.40
CA CYS A 248 5.84 10.57 -7.13
C CYS A 248 4.88 10.47 -5.94
N ASN A 249 3.71 11.11 -6.02
CA ASN A 249 2.70 11.09 -4.95
C ASN A 249 2.11 9.68 -4.77
N PHE A 250 2.00 8.89 -5.83
CA PHE A 250 1.57 7.49 -5.76
C PHE A 250 2.51 6.68 -4.85
N TYR A 251 3.81 6.69 -5.12
CA TYR A 251 4.79 5.98 -4.30
C TYR A 251 4.85 6.52 -2.86
N TYR A 252 4.70 7.84 -2.70
CA TYR A 252 4.71 8.46 -1.39
C TYR A 252 3.49 8.07 -0.53
N ARG A 253 2.31 8.02 -1.12
CA ARG A 253 1.10 7.56 -0.41
C ARG A 253 1.22 6.11 0.02
N LEU A 254 1.77 5.23 -0.83
CA LEU A 254 2.07 3.85 -0.44
C LEU A 254 3.10 3.80 0.70
N TYR A 255 4.16 4.60 0.63
CA TYR A 255 5.14 4.67 1.71
C TYR A 255 4.50 5.08 3.04
N LEU A 256 3.65 6.11 3.05
CA LEU A 256 2.94 6.54 4.25
C LEU A 256 1.99 5.48 4.80
N LEU A 257 1.30 4.76 3.93
CA LEU A 257 0.40 3.67 4.28
C LEU A 257 1.16 2.53 4.96
N LEU A 258 2.32 2.18 4.42
CA LEU A 258 3.06 0.97 4.80
C LEU A 258 4.11 1.18 5.90
N LYS A 259 4.54 2.41 6.16
CA LYS A 259 5.68 2.71 7.06
C LYS A 259 5.56 2.18 8.49
N TYR A 260 4.36 1.88 8.96
CA TYR A 260 4.12 1.28 10.28
C TYR A 260 3.72 -0.20 10.22
N SER A 261 3.65 -0.77 9.01
CA SER A 261 3.32 -2.17 8.82
C SER A 261 4.57 -3.04 9.05
N LYS A 262 4.50 -3.97 10.00
CA LYS A 262 5.63 -4.85 10.32
C LYS A 262 6.15 -5.68 9.14
N PRO A 263 5.29 -6.24 8.26
CA PRO A 263 5.76 -7.03 7.12
C PRO A 263 6.37 -6.19 5.97
N ALA A 264 6.22 -4.87 5.98
CA ALA A 264 6.53 -4.00 4.83
C ALA A 264 8.01 -3.55 4.71
N LYS A 265 8.96 -4.17 5.39
CA LYS A 265 10.34 -3.66 5.48
C LYS A 265 11.02 -3.49 4.11
N GLU A 266 10.93 -4.48 3.25
CA GLU A 266 11.61 -4.51 1.95
C GLU A 266 10.95 -3.54 0.95
N ILE A 267 9.62 -3.53 0.91
CA ILE A 267 8.89 -2.60 0.03
C ILE A 267 9.14 -1.13 0.41
N LEU A 268 9.39 -0.81 1.66
CA LEU A 268 9.70 0.56 2.07
C LEU A 268 10.98 1.08 1.44
N GLU A 269 12.03 0.28 1.33
CA GLU A 269 13.27 0.68 0.65
C GLU A 269 13.03 0.88 -0.86
N TYR A 270 12.33 -0.05 -1.50
CA TYR A 270 11.90 0.11 -2.90
C TYR A 270 11.13 1.41 -3.14
N LEU A 271 10.14 1.70 -2.27
CA LEU A 271 9.33 2.93 -2.38
C LEU A 271 10.17 4.20 -2.21
N LYS A 272 11.13 4.23 -1.27
CA LYS A 272 12.05 5.36 -1.09
C LYS A 272 12.86 5.64 -2.37
N GLU A 273 13.41 4.60 -2.98
CA GLU A 273 14.16 4.73 -4.24
C GLU A 273 13.28 5.29 -5.35
N LYS A 274 12.06 4.77 -5.51
CA LYS A 274 11.10 5.26 -6.52
C LYS A 274 10.65 6.70 -6.26
N ILE A 275 10.42 7.09 -5.01
CA ILE A 275 10.08 8.47 -4.63
C ILE A 275 11.20 9.41 -5.04
N ILE A 276 12.46 9.08 -4.71
CA ILE A 276 13.61 9.90 -5.06
C ILE A 276 13.73 10.05 -6.58
N ALA A 277 13.70 8.93 -7.33
CA ALA A 277 13.85 8.94 -8.77
C ALA A 277 12.73 9.71 -9.49
N THR A 278 11.48 9.50 -9.10
CA THR A 278 10.33 10.19 -9.73
C THR A 278 10.29 11.67 -9.36
N LYS A 279 10.70 12.03 -8.14
CA LYS A 279 10.81 13.41 -7.69
C LYS A 279 11.85 14.17 -8.49
N ASP A 280 13.01 13.56 -8.71
CA ASP A 280 14.08 14.13 -9.52
C ASP A 280 13.63 14.35 -10.96
N ALA A 281 12.95 13.38 -11.57
CA ALA A 281 12.38 13.50 -12.90
C ALA A 281 11.34 14.64 -13.01
N GLU A 282 10.42 14.74 -12.06
CA GLU A 282 9.42 15.84 -12.02
C GLU A 282 10.09 17.21 -11.86
N CYS A 283 11.15 17.30 -11.07
CA CYS A 283 11.92 18.53 -10.91
C CYS A 283 12.60 18.94 -12.22
N LYS A 284 13.27 18.01 -12.87
CA LYS A 284 13.93 18.25 -14.16
C LYS A 284 12.93 18.71 -15.23
N ALA A 285 11.79 18.04 -15.33
CA ALA A 285 10.74 18.39 -16.28
C ALA A 285 10.17 19.80 -16.08
N LYS A 286 10.16 20.30 -14.84
CA LYS A 286 9.69 21.65 -14.47
C LYS A 286 10.81 22.69 -14.47
N GLY A 287 12.04 22.33 -14.83
CA GLY A 287 13.22 23.20 -14.75
C GLY A 287 13.59 23.59 -13.31
N ILE A 288 13.11 22.82 -12.32
CA ILE A 288 13.37 23.02 -10.91
C ILE A 288 14.66 22.27 -10.57
N SER A 289 15.75 22.96 -10.35
CA SER A 289 17.00 22.38 -9.85
C SER A 289 17.44 23.10 -8.57
N LEU A 290 18.21 22.42 -7.73
CA LEU A 290 18.84 23.07 -6.56
C LEU A 290 19.66 24.28 -6.97
N ARG A 291 20.38 24.18 -8.11
CA ARG A 291 21.14 25.29 -8.69
C ARG A 291 20.27 26.52 -8.96
N ASN A 292 19.09 26.32 -9.59
CA ASN A 292 18.17 27.42 -9.88
C ASN A 292 17.55 28.02 -8.62
N ILE A 293 17.18 27.18 -7.65
CA ILE A 293 16.67 27.63 -6.36
C ILE A 293 17.72 28.46 -5.62
N TRP A 294 18.95 28.03 -5.62
CA TRP A 294 20.03 28.76 -4.94
C TRP A 294 20.40 30.04 -5.65
N ARG A 295 20.45 30.06 -6.99
CA ARG A 295 20.65 31.28 -7.79
C ARG A 295 19.56 32.31 -7.52
N GLN A 296 18.29 31.93 -7.43
CA GLN A 296 17.19 32.84 -7.05
C GLN A 296 17.35 33.43 -5.66
N LYS A 297 18.06 32.74 -4.76
CA LYS A 297 18.40 33.19 -3.42
C LYS A 297 19.73 33.99 -3.35
N GLY A 298 20.33 34.29 -4.50
CA GLY A 298 21.60 35.03 -4.61
C GLY A 298 22.83 34.17 -4.29
N ILE A 299 22.71 32.82 -4.26
CA ILE A 299 23.86 31.94 -4.04
C ILE A 299 24.52 31.65 -5.38
N LYS A 300 25.83 31.92 -5.44
CA LYS A 300 26.66 31.68 -6.63
C LYS A 300 27.60 30.51 -6.46
N GLU A 301 28.12 30.31 -5.27
CA GLU A 301 29.10 29.29 -4.93
C GLU A 301 28.57 28.34 -3.87
N VAL A 302 28.86 27.04 -3.99
CA VAL A 302 28.44 26.03 -3.03
C VAL A 302 29.62 25.17 -2.58
N TYR A 303 29.83 25.09 -1.28
CA TYR A 303 30.88 24.30 -0.65
C TYR A 303 30.34 23.25 0.28
N ILE A 304 31.07 22.14 0.44
CA ILE A 304 30.77 21.08 1.41
C ILE A 304 31.75 21.22 2.57
N PHE A 305 31.27 21.44 3.78
CA PHE A 305 32.10 21.43 4.98
C PHE A 305 32.19 19.98 5.52
N GLY A 306 33.44 19.47 5.56
CA GLY A 306 33.79 18.11 5.92
C GLY A 306 34.24 17.31 4.71
N ALA A 307 35.57 17.11 4.54
CA ALA A 307 36.18 16.37 3.44
C ALA A 307 36.39 14.88 3.79
N GLY A 308 35.62 14.34 4.74
CA GLY A 308 35.58 12.94 5.12
C GLY A 308 34.56 12.12 4.31
N GLN A 309 34.22 10.92 4.80
CA GLN A 309 33.28 10.02 4.12
C GLN A 309 31.92 10.67 3.86
N TYR A 310 31.33 11.33 4.85
CA TYR A 310 30.03 12.03 4.70
C TYR A 310 30.05 13.12 3.64
N GLY A 311 31.14 13.88 3.52
CA GLY A 311 31.26 14.91 2.49
C GLY A 311 31.39 14.33 1.09
N LYS A 312 32.10 13.20 0.94
CA LYS A 312 32.24 12.50 -0.34
C LYS A 312 30.90 11.93 -0.81
N GLU A 313 30.13 11.33 0.10
CA GLU A 313 28.77 10.85 -0.19
C GLU A 313 27.82 12.02 -0.54
N MET A 314 27.97 13.15 0.16
CA MET A 314 27.24 14.37 -0.14
C MET A 314 27.54 14.88 -1.54
N LEU A 315 28.80 14.94 -1.96
CA LEU A 315 29.20 15.36 -3.31
C LEU A 315 28.53 14.49 -4.37
N LEU A 316 28.54 13.15 -4.19
CA LEU A 316 27.87 12.23 -5.10
C LEU A 316 26.36 12.49 -5.14
N THR A 317 25.74 12.70 -4.00
CA THR A 317 24.31 13.03 -3.91
C THR A 317 23.98 14.33 -4.64
N LEU A 318 24.76 15.39 -4.44
CA LEU A 318 24.50 16.70 -5.02
C LEU A 318 24.80 16.75 -6.54
N ASN A 319 25.78 15.97 -7.02
CA ASN A 319 26.05 15.83 -8.45
C ASN A 319 24.82 15.29 -9.22
N ASN A 320 24.06 14.40 -8.62
CA ASN A 320 22.81 13.88 -9.19
C ASN A 320 21.72 14.97 -9.34
N TYR A 321 21.84 16.08 -8.63
CA TYR A 321 20.93 17.24 -8.68
C TYR A 321 21.47 18.41 -9.50
N GLU A 322 22.42 18.16 -10.41
CA GLU A 322 23.04 19.18 -11.27
C GLU A 322 23.64 20.36 -10.50
N THR A 323 24.10 20.10 -9.29
CA THR A 323 24.67 21.11 -8.42
C THR A 323 26.18 21.14 -8.62
N GLU A 324 26.70 22.29 -9.04
CA GLU A 324 28.12 22.52 -9.14
C GLU A 324 28.67 22.85 -7.74
N ILE A 325 29.55 21.98 -7.23
CA ILE A 325 30.24 22.19 -5.96
C ILE A 325 31.63 22.74 -6.26
N GLU A 326 31.96 23.88 -5.68
CA GLU A 326 33.25 24.56 -5.88
C GLU A 326 34.39 23.80 -5.17
N GLY A 327 34.14 23.28 -3.98
CA GLY A 327 35.13 22.56 -3.20
C GLY A 327 34.64 22.05 -1.85
N PHE A 328 35.57 21.45 -1.14
CA PHE A 328 35.41 21.08 0.26
C PHE A 328 36.02 22.13 1.18
N ILE A 329 35.44 22.29 2.35
CA ILE A 329 36.01 23.05 3.48
C ILE A 329 36.30 22.06 4.60
N ASP A 330 37.47 22.08 5.17
CA ASP A 330 37.81 21.19 6.29
C ASP A 330 38.73 21.88 7.27
N ASN A 331 38.54 21.67 8.57
CA ASN A 331 39.40 22.19 9.64
C ASN A 331 40.76 21.50 9.70
N SER A 332 40.91 20.30 9.13
CA SER A 332 42.17 19.56 9.14
C SER A 332 43.18 20.18 8.16
N VAL A 333 44.25 20.72 8.70
CA VAL A 333 45.33 21.32 7.91
C VAL A 333 45.97 20.32 6.93
N GLU A 334 45.97 19.03 7.29
CA GLU A 334 46.53 17.99 6.45
C GLU A 334 45.72 17.76 5.16
N LYS A 335 44.42 18.07 5.18
CA LYS A 335 43.55 17.94 4.01
C LYS A 335 43.52 19.21 3.16
N GLN A 336 43.84 20.36 3.74
CA GLN A 336 43.86 21.65 3.03
C GLN A 336 44.92 21.63 1.92
N GLY A 337 44.59 22.20 0.77
CA GLY A 337 45.43 22.17 -0.40
C GLY A 337 45.42 20.83 -1.20
N THR A 338 44.70 19.81 -0.74
CA THR A 338 44.54 18.53 -1.45
C THR A 338 43.30 18.53 -2.34
N LEU A 339 43.20 17.54 -3.22
CA LEU A 339 41.98 17.25 -4.00
C LEU A 339 41.20 16.09 -3.37
N VAL A 340 39.91 16.29 -3.14
CA VAL A 340 38.98 15.26 -2.66
C VAL A 340 37.95 15.01 -3.75
N ASN A 341 37.96 13.80 -4.32
CA ASN A 341 37.09 13.45 -5.47
C ASN A 341 37.16 14.51 -6.61
N GLY A 342 38.37 15.00 -6.92
CA GLY A 342 38.62 15.97 -7.98
C GLY A 342 38.26 17.43 -7.65
N LYS A 343 37.79 17.71 -6.42
CA LYS A 343 37.48 19.06 -5.95
C LYS A 343 38.49 19.55 -4.91
N PRO A 344 38.86 20.83 -4.91
CA PRO A 344 39.82 21.37 -3.94
C PRO A 344 39.27 21.28 -2.51
N CYS A 345 40.13 21.01 -1.55
CA CYS A 345 39.85 21.09 -0.13
C CYS A 345 40.57 22.34 0.44
N LEU A 346 39.78 23.25 0.99
CA LEU A 346 40.23 24.59 1.43
C LEU A 346 40.04 24.74 2.95
N GLY A 347 40.72 25.71 3.54
CA GLY A 347 40.52 26.09 4.92
C GLY A 347 39.23 26.92 5.14
N PRO A 348 38.70 26.95 6.38
CA PRO A 348 37.47 27.66 6.68
C PRO A 348 37.49 29.17 6.38
N GLU A 349 38.65 29.80 6.46
CA GLU A 349 38.85 31.21 6.14
C GLU A 349 38.47 31.59 4.71
N HIS A 350 38.51 30.62 3.80
CA HIS A 350 38.14 30.82 2.40
C HIS A 350 36.67 31.27 2.21
N ILE A 351 35.80 30.82 3.10
CA ILE A 351 34.34 31.11 3.02
C ILE A 351 33.88 32.25 3.96
N TYR A 352 34.69 32.69 4.90
CA TYR A 352 34.26 33.63 5.94
C TYR A 352 33.75 34.99 5.42
N LYS A 353 34.21 35.45 4.27
CA LYS A 353 33.83 36.75 3.68
C LYS A 353 32.96 36.61 2.42
N LYS A 354 32.48 35.40 2.07
CA LYS A 354 31.70 35.17 0.87
C LYS A 354 30.19 35.25 1.16
N GLU A 355 29.57 36.39 0.92
CA GLU A 355 28.13 36.62 1.15
C GLU A 355 27.23 35.80 0.22
N ASP A 356 27.69 35.45 -0.99
CA ASP A 356 26.99 34.74 -2.00
C ASP A 356 27.31 33.22 -2.03
N ALA A 357 27.99 32.72 -1.00
CA ALA A 357 28.27 31.31 -0.84
C ALA A 357 27.22 30.57 0.03
N LEU A 358 27.02 29.30 -0.27
CA LEU A 358 26.30 28.34 0.56
C LEU A 358 27.26 27.25 1.04
N VAL A 359 27.27 27.02 2.33
CA VAL A 359 28.08 25.96 2.95
C VAL A 359 27.14 24.87 3.46
N ILE A 360 27.35 23.65 2.98
CA ILE A 360 26.58 22.45 3.37
C ILE A 360 27.42 21.64 4.36
N VAL A 361 26.99 21.58 5.60
CA VAL A 361 27.72 20.83 6.63
C VAL A 361 27.40 19.34 6.53
N ALA A 362 28.42 18.52 6.22
CA ALA A 362 28.33 17.07 5.97
C ALA A 362 29.25 16.30 6.92
N MET A 363 28.85 16.19 8.19
CA MET A 363 29.60 15.55 9.26
C MET A 363 28.68 14.76 10.20
N ALA A 364 29.24 13.79 10.94
CA ALA A 364 28.49 13.02 11.94
C ALA A 364 27.98 13.89 13.11
N SER A 365 28.74 14.90 13.53
CA SER A 365 28.35 15.89 14.50
C SER A 365 28.55 17.28 13.90
N THR A 366 27.48 18.05 13.82
CA THR A 366 27.45 19.35 13.12
C THR A 366 27.55 20.55 14.05
N GLU A 367 27.31 20.38 15.37
CA GLU A 367 27.14 21.47 16.32
C GLU A 367 28.35 22.41 16.39
N ALA A 368 29.55 21.87 16.59
CA ALA A 368 30.78 22.69 16.72
C ALA A 368 31.09 23.46 15.44
N VAL A 369 30.90 22.86 14.29
CA VAL A 369 31.11 23.50 12.98
C VAL A 369 30.02 24.54 12.70
N MET A 370 28.79 24.27 13.03
CA MET A 370 27.69 25.25 12.89
C MET A 370 27.94 26.49 13.77
N GLU A 371 28.44 26.31 14.99
CA GLU A 371 28.80 27.43 15.87
C GLU A 371 30.01 28.21 15.33
N GLN A 372 31.07 27.50 14.88
CA GLN A 372 32.23 28.13 14.23
C GLN A 372 31.80 29.01 13.04
N LEU A 373 30.92 28.51 12.19
CA LEU A 373 30.46 29.23 11.00
C LEU A 373 29.53 30.40 11.35
N ARG A 374 28.67 30.29 12.36
CA ARG A 374 27.83 31.38 12.85
C ARG A 374 28.65 32.55 13.37
N GLN A 375 29.78 32.28 14.02
CA GLN A 375 30.64 33.31 14.61
C GLN A 375 31.54 33.99 13.59
N ASN A 376 31.98 33.32 12.54
CA ASN A 376 33.04 33.77 11.68
C ASN A 376 32.65 34.00 10.21
N ALA A 377 31.55 33.42 9.75
CA ALA A 377 31.18 33.44 8.34
C ALA A 377 29.93 34.31 8.08
N VAL A 378 29.96 35.06 6.99
CA VAL A 378 28.80 35.79 6.44
C VAL A 378 27.98 34.94 5.44
N CYS A 379 28.52 33.83 4.99
CA CYS A 379 27.85 32.93 4.04
C CYS A 379 26.62 32.24 4.63
N LYS A 380 25.74 31.75 3.75
CA LYS A 380 24.63 30.95 4.17
C LYS A 380 25.09 29.53 4.53
N VAL A 381 24.61 29.00 5.64
CA VAL A 381 24.97 27.67 6.14
C VAL A 381 23.73 26.82 6.23
N THR A 382 23.83 25.56 5.79
CA THR A 382 22.72 24.58 5.85
C THR A 382 23.22 23.17 6.12
N THR A 383 22.33 22.30 6.49
CA THR A 383 22.60 20.85 6.64
C THR A 383 21.90 20.07 5.53
N ILE A 384 22.28 18.79 5.37
CA ILE A 384 21.58 17.91 4.41
C ILE A 384 20.10 17.77 4.74
N GLY A 385 19.75 17.73 6.03
CA GLY A 385 18.35 17.65 6.46
C GLY A 385 17.54 18.88 6.04
N GLU A 386 18.13 20.07 6.12
CA GLU A 386 17.49 21.32 5.67
C GLU A 386 17.41 21.42 4.14
N ILE A 387 18.43 20.92 3.42
CA ILE A 387 18.39 20.84 1.96
C ILE A 387 17.27 19.92 1.53
N LYS A 388 17.17 18.71 2.10
CA LYS A 388 16.08 17.77 1.84
C LYS A 388 14.73 18.44 2.11
N LYS A 389 14.54 19.07 3.26
CA LYS A 389 13.31 19.82 3.59
C LYS A 389 13.02 20.94 2.59
N THR A 390 14.01 21.70 2.17
CA THR A 390 13.84 22.81 1.21
C THR A 390 13.50 22.31 -0.17
N PHE A 391 14.19 21.26 -0.64
CA PHE A 391 13.97 20.66 -1.96
C PHE A 391 12.57 20.03 -2.04
N PHE A 392 12.12 19.38 -0.96
CA PHE A 392 10.79 18.79 -0.87
C PHE A 392 9.66 19.82 -0.64
N LYS A 393 9.94 21.01 -0.09
CA LYS A 393 8.95 22.10 0.07
C LYS A 393 8.62 22.85 -1.23
N VAL A 394 9.53 22.86 -2.20
CA VAL A 394 9.34 23.58 -3.47
C VAL A 394 8.40 22.84 -4.42
N LEU A 395 8.05 21.60 -4.14
CA LEU A 395 7.14 20.81 -4.93
C LEU A 395 5.74 20.76 -4.30
N PRO A 396 4.65 20.73 -5.09
CA PRO A 396 3.29 20.91 -4.61
C PRO A 396 2.77 19.82 -3.66
N SER A 397 3.52 18.79 -3.35
CA SER A 397 3.18 17.79 -2.33
C SER A 397 4.07 17.93 -1.10
N ARG A 398 3.48 18.12 0.08
CA ARG A 398 4.16 18.06 1.39
C ARG A 398 4.74 16.65 1.58
N ILE A 399 6.01 16.46 1.26
CA ILE A 399 6.71 15.19 1.49
C ILE A 399 7.72 15.40 2.62
N GLU A 400 7.41 14.89 3.79
CA GLU A 400 8.36 14.67 4.89
C GLU A 400 8.75 13.18 4.86
N LEU A 401 9.98 12.87 4.41
CA LEU A 401 10.59 11.55 4.52
C LEU A 401 11.36 11.43 5.83
#